data_a90a96037317e80769d30396c538eef5
#
_entry.id   a90a96037317e80769d30396c538eef5
#
_cell.length_a   1.000
_cell.length_b   1.000
_cell.length_c   1.000
_cell.angle_alpha   90.00
_cell.angle_beta   90.00
_cell.angle_gamma   90.00
#
_symmetry.space_group_name_H-M   'P 1'
#
loop_
_entity.id
_entity.type
_entity.pdbx_description
1 polymer ?
#
loop_
_entity_poly.entity_id
_entity_poly.type
_entity_poly.pdbx_seq_one_letter_code
_entity_poly.pdbx_strand_id
1 'polypeptide(L)'
;MCYFQLCNIFAEKFFIHIKYPFLQTVINRKIKHCAGRKRHDKNRQMRVIGLGNALTDVLAILNSDECIQEMGLLKGGMQLIDEDKLLKIMAMFEDFDTFMASGGSTANTLSGLTRMGIETGFIGKIGHDSYGKFYRKALENHGIQTHLIEGDIASGCAMTLITPDGERTFGTYLGAAATLTAEELSPQMFNGYDLLQIEGYLVQDPHLIRRAVQLAKEAGLRISLDMASYNVIRENHDFFQELIREYIDIAFANEEEAYAYTGHEAKEAAAILSRECDIAVVKCGSHGSIIQQGDYYTEVKATKAKCIDSTGAGDLYAAGFLYALSMNLPL
;
A
#
# COMPACT_ATOMS: atom_id res chain seq x y z
N MET A 1 -7.67 -12.44 -21.82
CA MET A 1 -6.45 -11.89 -21.23
C MET A 1 -6.67 -12.01 -19.74
N CYS A 2 -5.99 -12.97 -19.10
CA CYS A 2 -6.24 -13.31 -17.71
C CYS A 2 -5.87 -12.18 -16.76
N TYR A 3 -6.52 -12.15 -15.60
CA TYR A 3 -6.30 -11.37 -14.39
C TYR A 3 -4.84 -10.93 -14.17
N PHE A 4 -3.95 -11.74 -14.61
CA PHE A 4 -2.55 -11.85 -14.28
C PHE A 4 -1.59 -11.08 -15.16
N GLN A 5 -1.86 -10.98 -16.43
CA GLN A 5 -1.05 -10.13 -17.31
C GLN A 5 -1.20 -8.65 -16.97
N LEU A 6 -2.31 -8.26 -16.33
CA LEU A 6 -2.51 -6.89 -15.86
C LEU A 6 -1.69 -6.57 -14.60
N CYS A 7 -1.68 -7.43 -13.59
CA CYS A 7 -0.93 -7.18 -12.36
C CYS A 7 0.58 -7.04 -12.59
N ASN A 8 1.16 -7.93 -13.42
CA ASN A 8 2.58 -7.90 -13.71
C ASN A 8 3.00 -6.78 -14.68
N ILE A 9 2.15 -6.43 -15.64
CA ILE A 9 2.40 -5.32 -16.56
C ILE A 9 2.42 -3.97 -15.82
N PHE A 10 1.65 -3.85 -14.72
CA PHE A 10 1.61 -2.62 -13.93
C PHE A 10 2.81 -2.47 -13.01
N ALA A 11 3.25 -3.54 -12.33
CA ALA A 11 4.46 -3.49 -11.51
C ALA A 11 5.70 -3.07 -12.33
N GLU A 12 5.89 -3.65 -13.53
CA GLU A 12 6.99 -3.27 -14.43
C GLU A 12 6.94 -1.81 -14.90
N LYS A 13 5.75 -1.23 -15.03
CA LYS A 13 5.56 0.08 -15.69
C LYS A 13 5.53 1.25 -14.71
N PHE A 14 5.22 1.01 -13.45
CA PHE A 14 5.16 2.06 -12.44
C PHE A 14 6.55 2.66 -12.16
N PHE A 15 7.59 1.83 -12.12
CA PHE A 15 8.97 2.25 -11.86
C PHE A 15 9.68 2.93 -13.03
N ILE A 16 9.24 2.67 -14.26
CA ILE A 16 9.81 3.32 -15.46
C ILE A 16 9.37 4.80 -15.54
N HIS A 17 8.27 5.18 -14.89
CA HIS A 17 7.66 6.51 -15.04
C HIS A 17 8.42 7.66 -14.35
N ILE A 18 9.19 7.40 -13.32
CA ILE A 18 9.96 8.44 -12.63
C ILE A 18 11.12 8.96 -13.50
N LYS A 19 11.58 8.20 -14.49
CA LYS A 19 12.75 8.56 -15.32
C LYS A 19 12.50 8.90 -16.80
N TYR A 20 11.37 8.55 -17.42
CA TYR A 20 11.20 8.71 -18.88
C TYR A 20 9.77 9.10 -19.32
N PRO A 21 9.50 10.40 -19.58
CA PRO A 21 8.17 10.86 -20.03
C PRO A 21 7.73 10.33 -21.41
N PHE A 22 8.64 9.89 -22.25
CA PHE A 22 8.34 9.40 -23.61
C PHE A 22 7.58 8.05 -23.63
N LEU A 23 7.74 7.23 -22.60
CA LEU A 23 7.01 5.95 -22.48
C LEU A 23 5.52 6.12 -22.15
N GLN A 24 5.12 7.29 -21.66
CA GLN A 24 3.70 7.64 -21.34
C GLN A 24 2.77 7.43 -22.55
N THR A 25 3.24 7.78 -23.73
CA THR A 25 2.44 7.72 -24.99
C THR A 25 2.16 6.27 -25.43
N VAL A 26 3.12 5.38 -25.25
CA VAL A 26 3.00 3.95 -25.61
C VAL A 26 2.10 3.21 -24.64
N ILE A 27 2.19 3.57 -23.37
CA ILE A 27 1.38 2.98 -22.27
C ILE A 27 -0.07 3.39 -22.41
N ASN A 28 -0.34 4.68 -22.62
CA ASN A 28 -1.70 5.18 -22.82
C ASN A 28 -2.40 4.57 -24.05
N ARG A 29 -1.65 4.22 -25.10
CA ARG A 29 -2.20 3.50 -26.27
C ARG A 29 -2.59 2.06 -25.92
N LYS A 30 -1.81 1.33 -25.13
CA LYS A 30 -2.13 -0.06 -24.75
C LYS A 30 -3.27 -0.11 -23.71
N ILE A 31 -3.31 0.82 -22.76
CA ILE A 31 -4.43 0.94 -21.80
C ILE A 31 -5.73 1.25 -22.52
N LYS A 32 -5.73 2.20 -23.47
CA LYS A 32 -6.92 2.49 -24.30
C LYS A 32 -7.40 1.29 -25.12
N HIS A 33 -6.49 0.41 -25.54
CA HIS A 33 -6.86 -0.80 -26.29
C HIS A 33 -7.50 -1.88 -25.39
N CYS A 34 -7.14 -1.94 -24.10
CA CYS A 34 -7.80 -2.79 -23.10
C CYS A 34 -9.15 -2.21 -22.64
N ALA A 35 -9.23 -0.88 -22.51
CA ALA A 35 -10.47 -0.16 -22.11
C ALA A 35 -11.53 -0.07 -23.22
N GLY A 36 -11.18 -0.39 -24.48
CA GLY A 36 -12.05 -0.27 -25.65
C GLY A 36 -13.10 -1.36 -25.84
N ARG A 37 -13.28 -2.31 -24.91
CA ARG A 37 -14.42 -3.23 -24.93
C ARG A 37 -15.65 -2.53 -24.32
N LYS A 38 -16.67 -2.38 -25.14
CA LYS A 38 -17.96 -1.74 -24.87
C LYS A 38 -18.44 -2.03 -23.43
N ARG A 39 -18.64 -0.95 -22.67
CA ARG A 39 -19.40 -0.96 -21.43
C ARG A 39 -20.80 -1.46 -21.71
N HIS A 40 -21.14 -2.64 -21.23
CA HIS A 40 -22.54 -3.01 -21.01
C HIS A 40 -22.98 -2.33 -19.71
N ASP A 41 -23.90 -1.41 -19.87
CA ASP A 41 -24.55 -0.61 -18.84
C ASP A 41 -25.38 -1.52 -17.90
N LYS A 42 -24.73 -2.07 -16.85
CA LYS A 42 -25.43 -2.70 -15.71
C LYS A 42 -24.59 -2.84 -14.43
N ASN A 43 -23.31 -2.43 -14.37
CA ASN A 43 -22.59 -2.47 -13.10
C ASN A 43 -21.82 -1.16 -12.91
N ARG A 44 -22.25 -0.38 -11.91
CA ARG A 44 -21.44 0.69 -11.34
C ARG A 44 -20.08 0.08 -10.98
N GLN A 45 -19.01 0.68 -11.47
CA GLN A 45 -17.66 0.26 -11.16
C GLN A 45 -17.41 0.37 -9.65
N MET A 46 -16.77 -0.64 -9.04
CA MET A 46 -16.42 -0.66 -7.62
C MET A 46 -15.61 0.59 -7.26
N ARG A 47 -15.92 1.20 -6.12
CA ARG A 47 -15.20 2.35 -5.56
C ARG A 47 -14.46 1.89 -4.31
N VAL A 48 -13.20 2.30 -4.17
CA VAL A 48 -12.32 1.83 -3.08
C VAL A 48 -11.90 2.99 -2.21
N ILE A 49 -12.09 2.87 -0.90
CA ILE A 49 -11.51 3.76 0.09
C ILE A 49 -10.37 3.04 0.82
N GLY A 50 -9.30 3.75 1.15
CA GLY A 50 -8.20 3.20 1.92
C GLY A 50 -8.00 3.91 3.24
N LEU A 51 -7.60 3.17 4.27
CA LEU A 51 -7.14 3.68 5.54
C LEU A 51 -5.68 3.33 5.72
N GLY A 52 -4.81 4.33 5.89
CA GLY A 52 -3.36 4.10 5.95
C GLY A 52 -2.59 5.27 6.55
N ASN A 53 -1.30 5.02 6.80
CA ASN A 53 -0.38 6.04 7.24
C ASN A 53 -0.09 7.04 6.10
N ALA A 54 -0.36 8.32 6.35
CA ALA A 54 -0.07 9.40 5.42
C ALA A 54 1.42 9.77 5.52
N LEU A 55 2.26 9.13 4.70
CA LEU A 55 3.71 9.32 4.71
C LEU A 55 4.18 10.02 3.43
N THR A 56 4.94 11.10 3.59
CA THR A 56 5.66 11.69 2.45
C THR A 56 7.02 11.01 2.33
N ASP A 57 7.25 10.32 1.20
CA ASP A 57 8.55 9.75 0.89
C ASP A 57 9.49 10.86 0.41
N VAL A 58 10.65 10.96 1.05
CA VAL A 58 11.73 11.87 0.65
C VAL A 58 12.96 11.04 0.30
N LEU A 59 13.32 11.02 -0.98
CA LEU A 59 14.50 10.32 -1.47
C LEU A 59 15.69 11.28 -1.52
N ALA A 60 16.83 10.85 -1.00
CA ALA A 60 18.11 11.52 -1.16
C ALA A 60 19.15 10.55 -1.71
N ILE A 61 19.91 10.99 -2.71
CA ILE A 61 21.07 10.25 -3.24
C ILE A 61 22.31 10.75 -2.50
N LEU A 62 22.92 9.87 -1.72
CA LEU A 62 24.07 10.18 -0.91
C LEU A 62 25.38 10.07 -1.71
N ASN A 63 26.37 10.89 -1.32
CA ASN A 63 27.68 10.88 -1.95
C ASN A 63 28.61 9.80 -1.37
N SER A 64 28.33 9.31 -0.15
CA SER A 64 29.11 8.26 0.53
C SER A 64 28.26 7.49 1.53
N ASP A 65 28.76 6.32 1.95
CA ASP A 65 28.16 5.49 3.01
C ASP A 65 28.33 6.11 4.40
N GLU A 66 29.33 6.97 4.60
CA GLU A 66 29.59 7.65 5.87
C GLU A 66 28.41 8.49 6.31
N CYS A 67 27.68 9.10 5.36
CA CYS A 67 26.46 9.87 5.64
C CYS A 67 25.42 9.04 6.42
N ILE A 68 25.27 7.74 6.12
CA ILE A 68 24.35 6.85 6.86
C ILE A 68 24.76 6.73 8.33
N GLN A 69 26.08 6.61 8.59
CA GLN A 69 26.60 6.49 9.96
C GLN A 69 26.46 7.81 10.72
N GLU A 70 26.71 8.95 10.05
CA GLU A 70 26.51 10.29 10.64
C GLU A 70 25.06 10.55 11.00
N MET A 71 24.12 10.05 10.18
CA MET A 71 22.69 10.06 10.46
C MET A 71 22.30 9.05 11.54
N GLY A 72 23.23 8.19 12.00
CA GLY A 72 23.00 7.18 13.03
C GLY A 72 21.98 6.13 12.60
N LEU A 73 21.96 5.77 11.31
CA LEU A 73 21.11 4.72 10.74
C LEU A 73 21.93 3.46 10.43
N LEU A 74 21.26 2.32 10.40
CA LEU A 74 21.85 1.05 9.97
C LEU A 74 21.60 0.89 8.47
N LYS A 75 22.68 0.80 7.68
CA LYS A 75 22.61 0.65 6.22
C LYS A 75 21.77 -0.57 5.82
N GLY A 76 20.96 -0.41 4.78
CA GLY A 76 20.18 -1.49 4.18
C GLY A 76 18.89 -1.85 4.93
N GLY A 77 18.53 -1.14 6.01
CA GLY A 77 17.36 -1.44 6.83
C GLY A 77 16.34 -0.31 6.90
N MET A 78 15.13 -0.64 7.35
CA MET A 78 14.10 0.32 7.73
C MET A 78 14.09 0.46 9.25
N GLN A 79 14.08 1.69 9.73
CA GLN A 79 14.08 2.02 11.14
C GLN A 79 13.06 3.11 11.42
N LEU A 80 12.28 2.94 12.48
CA LEU A 80 11.48 4.03 13.02
C LEU A 80 12.41 5.04 13.72
N ILE A 81 12.17 6.32 13.46
CA ILE A 81 12.90 7.43 14.05
C ILE A 81 11.94 8.40 14.74
N ASP A 82 12.46 9.12 15.73
CA ASP A 82 11.76 10.21 16.38
C ASP A 82 11.91 11.54 15.61
N GLU A 83 11.21 12.57 16.08
CA GLU A 83 11.21 13.90 15.45
C GLU A 83 12.60 14.55 15.51
N ASP A 84 13.32 14.42 16.63
CA ASP A 84 14.69 14.97 16.78
C ASP A 84 15.64 14.39 15.76
N LYS A 85 15.54 13.07 15.51
CA LYS A 85 16.36 12.39 14.51
C LYS A 85 15.94 12.76 13.10
N LEU A 86 14.64 12.90 12.83
CA LEU A 86 14.13 13.41 11.56
C LEU A 86 14.73 14.78 11.25
N LEU A 87 14.64 15.73 12.18
CA LEU A 87 15.17 17.10 12.01
C LEU A 87 16.67 17.11 11.73
N LYS A 88 17.45 16.26 12.42
CA LYS A 88 18.89 16.10 12.17
C LYS A 88 19.17 15.61 10.75
N ILE A 89 18.45 14.57 10.30
CA ILE A 89 18.61 14.04 8.95
C ILE A 89 18.22 15.08 7.91
N MET A 90 17.11 15.79 8.13
CA MET A 90 16.64 16.84 7.20
C MET A 90 17.65 18.00 7.08
N ALA A 91 18.29 18.41 8.18
CA ALA A 91 19.32 19.43 8.13
C ALA A 91 20.53 19.03 7.26
N MET A 92 20.85 17.73 7.21
CA MET A 92 21.88 17.21 6.33
C MET A 92 21.45 17.13 4.87
N PHE A 93 20.12 17.14 4.59
CA PHE A 93 19.59 17.04 3.23
C PHE A 93 19.71 18.31 2.41
N GLU A 94 20.02 19.47 3.04
CA GLU A 94 20.23 20.72 2.32
C GLU A 94 21.35 20.62 1.26
N ASP A 95 22.30 19.67 1.45
CA ASP A 95 23.43 19.44 0.57
C ASP A 95 23.14 18.37 -0.52
N PHE A 96 21.96 17.77 -0.56
CA PHE A 96 21.63 16.67 -1.48
C PHE A 96 20.44 17.00 -2.38
N ASP A 97 20.48 16.46 -3.59
CA ASP A 97 19.31 16.42 -4.47
C ASP A 97 18.23 15.52 -3.87
N THR A 98 17.07 16.11 -3.55
CA THR A 98 15.95 15.41 -2.93
C THR A 98 14.74 15.35 -3.86
N PHE A 99 14.02 14.23 -3.80
CA PHE A 99 12.78 14.03 -4.52
C PHE A 99 11.68 13.63 -3.53
N MET A 100 10.49 14.21 -3.68
CA MET A 100 9.34 13.87 -2.83
C MET A 100 8.28 13.12 -3.62
N ALA A 101 7.66 12.14 -2.95
CA ALA A 101 6.50 11.41 -3.45
C ALA A 101 5.49 11.16 -2.32
N SER A 102 4.23 10.92 -2.66
CA SER A 102 3.29 10.36 -1.70
C SER A 102 3.61 8.88 -1.51
N GLY A 103 3.89 8.47 -0.25
CA GLY A 103 4.16 7.11 0.18
C GLY A 103 3.02 6.53 1.01
N GLY A 104 3.31 5.41 1.68
CA GLY A 104 2.34 4.61 2.41
C GLY A 104 1.71 3.51 1.55
N SER A 105 1.66 2.28 2.08
CA SER A 105 1.22 1.09 1.35
C SER A 105 -0.18 1.25 0.76
N THR A 106 -1.13 1.71 1.57
CA THR A 106 -2.51 1.95 1.11
C THR A 106 -2.56 3.03 0.03
N ALA A 107 -1.84 4.14 0.17
CA ALA A 107 -1.83 5.20 -0.85
C ALA A 107 -1.24 4.73 -2.19
N ASN A 108 -0.21 3.87 -2.15
CA ASN A 108 0.35 3.24 -3.34
C ASN A 108 -0.67 2.34 -4.05
N THR A 109 -1.39 1.50 -3.28
CA THR A 109 -2.48 0.65 -3.80
C THR A 109 -3.57 1.49 -4.47
N LEU A 110 -4.02 2.56 -3.81
CA LEU A 110 -5.04 3.46 -4.36
C LEU A 110 -4.56 4.21 -5.61
N SER A 111 -3.30 4.65 -5.62
CA SER A 111 -2.69 5.27 -6.80
C SER A 111 -2.67 4.32 -8.00
N GLY A 112 -2.37 3.05 -7.77
CA GLY A 112 -2.47 1.99 -8.77
C GLY A 112 -3.89 1.83 -9.31
N LEU A 113 -4.89 1.75 -8.41
CA LEU A 113 -6.31 1.63 -8.76
C LEU A 113 -6.82 2.84 -9.55
N THR A 114 -6.50 4.06 -9.11
CA THR A 114 -6.94 5.28 -9.80
C THR A 114 -6.38 5.37 -11.21
N ARG A 115 -5.13 4.98 -11.41
CA ARG A 115 -4.54 4.91 -12.77
C ARG A 115 -5.21 3.88 -13.67
N MET A 116 -5.84 2.86 -13.09
CA MET A 116 -6.68 1.89 -13.82
C MET A 116 -8.12 2.37 -14.01
N GLY A 117 -8.48 3.55 -13.49
CA GLY A 117 -9.78 4.19 -13.67
C GLY A 117 -10.79 3.85 -12.58
N ILE A 118 -10.37 3.30 -11.44
CA ILE A 118 -11.20 3.11 -10.24
C ILE A 118 -11.29 4.44 -9.50
N GLU A 119 -12.48 4.82 -9.05
CA GLU A 119 -12.66 5.93 -8.10
C GLU A 119 -12.15 5.51 -6.72
N THR A 120 -11.27 6.33 -6.14
CA THR A 120 -10.63 6.01 -4.85
C THR A 120 -10.71 7.16 -3.87
N GLY A 121 -10.70 6.80 -2.57
CA GLY A 121 -10.58 7.74 -1.46
C GLY A 121 -9.51 7.30 -0.47
N PHE A 122 -8.93 8.23 0.27
CA PHE A 122 -7.90 7.94 1.29
C PHE A 122 -8.25 8.61 2.62
N ILE A 123 -8.26 7.84 3.69
CA ILE A 123 -8.37 8.29 5.09
C ILE A 123 -6.99 8.20 5.74
N GLY A 124 -6.56 9.28 6.38
CA GLY A 124 -5.30 9.34 7.12
C GLY A 124 -5.17 10.66 7.85
N LYS A 125 -4.04 10.87 8.53
CA LYS A 125 -3.79 12.10 9.28
C LYS A 125 -2.45 12.72 8.91
N ILE A 126 -2.45 14.05 8.75
CA ILE A 126 -1.29 14.87 8.38
C ILE A 126 -1.12 16.03 9.38
N GLY A 127 0.05 16.63 9.42
CA GLY A 127 0.30 17.87 10.14
C GLY A 127 0.03 19.13 9.30
N HIS A 128 0.06 20.29 9.97
CA HIS A 128 -0.08 21.62 9.34
C HIS A 128 1.21 22.12 8.67
N ASP A 129 2.02 21.24 8.12
CA ASP A 129 3.34 21.54 7.56
C ASP A 129 3.41 21.42 6.03
N SER A 130 4.62 21.59 5.48
CA SER A 130 4.87 21.49 4.04
C SER A 130 4.69 20.07 3.51
N TYR A 131 5.04 19.04 4.31
CA TYR A 131 4.90 17.64 3.93
C TYR A 131 3.43 17.22 3.87
N GLY A 132 2.62 17.62 4.85
CA GLY A 132 1.17 17.37 4.83
C GLY A 132 0.47 18.03 3.66
N LYS A 133 0.83 19.30 3.36
CA LYS A 133 0.33 20.01 2.17
C LYS A 133 0.75 19.33 0.87
N PHE A 134 2.00 18.90 0.79
CA PHE A 134 2.52 18.14 -0.36
C PHE A 134 1.74 16.83 -0.53
N TYR A 135 1.60 16.05 0.56
CA TYR A 135 0.91 14.76 0.54
C TYR A 135 -0.53 14.88 0.02
N ARG A 136 -1.30 15.81 0.60
CA ARG A 136 -2.67 16.11 0.13
C ARG A 136 -2.69 16.40 -1.36
N LYS A 137 -1.87 17.36 -1.80
CA LYS A 137 -1.81 17.77 -3.20
C LYS A 137 -1.38 16.63 -4.13
N ALA A 138 -0.47 15.78 -3.70
CA ALA A 138 -0.02 14.63 -4.47
C ALA A 138 -1.15 13.62 -4.68
N LEU A 139 -1.93 13.28 -3.63
CA LEU A 139 -3.08 12.39 -3.75
C LEU A 139 -4.17 12.99 -4.66
N GLU A 140 -4.50 14.27 -4.48
CA GLU A 140 -5.50 14.99 -5.30
C GLU A 140 -5.08 15.04 -6.78
N ASN A 141 -3.80 15.28 -7.06
CA ASN A 141 -3.26 15.26 -8.42
C ASN A 141 -3.32 13.85 -9.06
N HIS A 142 -3.28 12.81 -8.25
CA HIS A 142 -3.51 11.43 -8.70
C HIS A 142 -5.00 11.11 -8.87
N GLY A 143 -5.93 12.01 -8.51
CA GLY A 143 -7.37 11.80 -8.59
C GLY A 143 -7.95 11.00 -7.42
N ILE A 144 -7.22 10.90 -6.30
CA ILE A 144 -7.69 10.26 -5.08
C ILE A 144 -8.42 11.29 -4.22
N GLN A 145 -9.66 11.00 -3.83
CA GLN A 145 -10.42 11.84 -2.89
C GLN A 145 -9.80 11.77 -1.50
N THR A 146 -9.47 12.90 -0.90
CA THR A 146 -8.80 12.94 0.41
C THR A 146 -9.79 13.16 1.54
N HIS A 147 -9.76 12.29 2.55
CA HIS A 147 -10.41 12.41 3.86
C HIS A 147 -9.30 12.57 4.93
N LEU A 148 -8.45 13.58 4.74
CA LEU A 148 -7.30 13.84 5.60
C LEU A 148 -7.70 14.67 6.80
N ILE A 149 -7.44 14.14 7.99
CA ILE A 149 -7.52 14.83 9.27
C ILE A 149 -6.23 15.62 9.45
N GLU A 150 -6.31 16.82 9.96
CA GLU A 150 -5.16 17.66 10.28
C GLU A 150 -4.91 17.69 11.78
N GLY A 151 -3.65 17.51 12.18
CA GLY A 151 -3.20 17.52 13.59
C GLY A 151 -2.05 18.48 13.81
N ASP A 152 -1.72 18.70 15.09
CA ASP A 152 -0.69 19.67 15.52
C ASP A 152 0.74 19.10 15.46
N ILE A 153 0.89 17.78 15.26
CA ILE A 153 2.19 17.10 15.15
C ILE A 153 2.63 17.14 13.69
N ALA A 154 3.93 17.20 13.46
CA ALA A 154 4.51 17.15 12.11
C ALA A 154 4.05 15.93 11.32
N SER A 155 3.84 16.10 10.02
CA SER A 155 3.41 15.03 9.10
C SER A 155 4.41 13.88 9.09
N GLY A 156 3.89 12.67 8.85
CA GLY A 156 4.71 11.49 8.66
C GLY A 156 5.61 11.61 7.43
N CYS A 157 6.85 11.14 7.58
CA CYS A 157 7.87 11.20 6.54
C CYS A 157 8.71 9.91 6.52
N ALA A 158 8.91 9.33 5.35
CA ALA A 158 9.84 8.23 5.13
C ALA A 158 11.05 8.73 4.33
N MET A 159 12.18 8.84 5.02
CA MET A 159 13.45 9.22 4.41
C MET A 159 14.08 8.00 3.74
N THR A 160 14.19 8.00 2.44
CA THR A 160 14.85 6.97 1.65
C THR A 160 16.22 7.45 1.20
N LEU A 161 17.27 6.86 1.76
CA LEU A 161 18.66 7.21 1.55
C LEU A 161 19.28 6.19 0.60
N ILE A 162 19.78 6.64 -0.55
CA ILE A 162 20.38 5.78 -1.56
C ILE A 162 21.88 6.00 -1.57
N THR A 163 22.65 4.99 -1.18
CA THR A 163 24.11 5.03 -1.20
C THR A 163 24.69 4.80 -2.60
N PRO A 164 25.97 5.13 -2.87
CA PRO A 164 26.58 5.01 -4.19
C PRO A 164 26.55 3.60 -4.79
N ASP A 165 26.50 2.56 -3.98
CA ASP A 165 26.32 1.16 -4.39
C ASP A 165 24.86 0.82 -4.75
N GLY A 166 23.94 1.78 -4.57
CA GLY A 166 22.49 1.61 -4.86
C GLY A 166 21.70 0.98 -3.73
N GLU A 167 22.30 0.74 -2.57
CA GLU A 167 21.59 0.23 -1.41
C GLU A 167 20.72 1.31 -0.77
N ARG A 168 19.56 0.90 -0.22
CA ARG A 168 18.57 1.80 0.36
C ARG A 168 18.48 1.62 1.86
N THR A 169 18.51 2.74 2.56
CA THR A 169 18.30 2.82 4.01
C THR A 169 17.09 3.70 4.27
N PHE A 170 16.22 3.30 5.18
CA PHE A 170 14.99 4.03 5.47
C PHE A 170 15.00 4.50 6.92
N GLY A 171 14.74 5.79 7.11
CA GLY A 171 14.38 6.38 8.40
C GLY A 171 12.93 6.86 8.34
N THR A 172 12.01 6.20 9.05
CA THR A 172 10.58 6.50 9.00
C THR A 172 10.11 7.15 10.28
N TYR A 173 9.65 8.39 10.17
CA TYR A 173 8.93 9.13 11.20
C TYR A 173 7.44 9.08 10.92
N LEU A 174 6.66 8.47 11.80
CA LEU A 174 5.22 8.33 11.58
C LEU A 174 4.46 9.63 11.84
N GLY A 175 4.93 10.47 12.76
CA GLY A 175 4.36 11.78 13.03
C GLY A 175 2.85 11.78 13.23
N ALA A 176 2.19 12.74 12.62
CA ALA A 176 0.72 12.89 12.69
C ALA A 176 -0.02 11.61 12.25
N ALA A 177 0.54 10.82 11.32
CA ALA A 177 -0.13 9.61 10.84
C ALA A 177 -0.39 8.60 11.96
N ALA A 178 0.54 8.47 12.93
CA ALA A 178 0.38 7.58 14.09
C ALA A 178 -0.61 8.12 15.15
N THR A 179 -1.11 9.32 14.99
CA THR A 179 -2.04 9.96 15.96
C THR A 179 -3.48 9.99 15.49
N LEU A 180 -3.81 9.31 14.40
CA LEU A 180 -5.19 9.14 13.96
C LEU A 180 -5.92 8.27 14.98
N THR A 181 -7.07 8.74 15.48
CA THR A 181 -7.84 8.03 16.52
C THR A 181 -9.19 7.52 15.99
N ALA A 182 -9.79 6.59 16.72
CA ALA A 182 -11.10 6.03 16.40
C ALA A 182 -12.22 7.10 16.36
N GLU A 183 -12.13 8.12 17.21
CA GLU A 183 -13.10 9.20 17.34
C GLU A 183 -13.08 10.17 16.16
N GLU A 184 -11.96 10.24 15.46
CA GLU A 184 -11.80 11.08 14.26
C GLU A 184 -12.43 10.42 13.03
N LEU A 185 -12.77 9.13 13.09
CA LEU A 185 -13.46 8.43 12.01
C LEU A 185 -14.96 8.71 12.05
N SER A 186 -15.51 9.18 10.94
CA SER A 186 -16.96 9.40 10.80
C SER A 186 -17.58 8.47 9.75
N PRO A 187 -18.87 8.05 9.93
CA PRO A 187 -19.57 7.21 8.95
C PRO A 187 -19.57 7.80 7.54
N GLN A 188 -19.56 9.14 7.43
CA GLN A 188 -19.63 9.85 6.15
C GLN A 188 -18.41 9.56 5.26
N MET A 189 -17.23 9.27 5.86
CA MET A 189 -16.01 8.95 5.13
C MET A 189 -16.15 7.67 4.30
N PHE A 190 -17.00 6.73 4.75
CA PHE A 190 -17.20 5.43 4.10
C PHE A 190 -18.34 5.43 3.08
N ASN A 191 -19.15 6.49 3.05
CA ASN A 191 -20.33 6.55 2.19
C ASN A 191 -19.98 6.53 0.70
N GLY A 192 -20.62 5.64 -0.02
CA GLY A 192 -20.52 5.59 -1.49
C GLY A 192 -19.34 4.78 -2.00
N TYR A 193 -18.54 4.17 -1.13
CA TYR A 193 -17.51 3.19 -1.49
C TYR A 193 -18.08 1.77 -1.40
N ASP A 194 -17.37 0.80 -1.97
CA ASP A 194 -17.76 -0.61 -2.02
C ASP A 194 -16.74 -1.51 -1.32
N LEU A 195 -15.50 -1.00 -1.13
CA LEU A 195 -14.41 -1.73 -0.46
C LEU A 195 -13.54 -0.78 0.34
N LEU A 196 -13.18 -1.22 1.55
CA LEU A 196 -12.15 -0.60 2.39
C LEU A 196 -10.85 -1.40 2.26
N GLN A 197 -9.75 -0.73 1.85
CA GLN A 197 -8.39 -1.27 1.89
C GLN A 197 -7.69 -0.78 3.14
N ILE A 198 -7.09 -1.69 3.93
CA ILE A 198 -6.35 -1.37 5.16
C ILE A 198 -4.92 -1.86 5.04
N GLU A 199 -3.95 -1.09 5.52
CA GLU A 199 -2.59 -1.55 5.73
C GLU A 199 -2.41 -2.12 7.14
N GLY A 200 -1.77 -3.26 7.25
CA GLY A 200 -1.58 -3.97 8.50
C GLY A 200 -0.70 -3.24 9.54
N TYR A 201 0.05 -2.23 9.14
CA TYR A 201 0.80 -1.40 10.09
C TYR A 201 -0.08 -0.68 11.11
N LEU A 202 -1.34 -0.43 10.78
CA LEU A 202 -2.29 0.24 11.67
C LEU A 202 -2.83 -0.65 12.81
N VAL A 203 -2.57 -1.96 12.79
CA VAL A 203 -3.02 -2.89 13.85
C VAL A 203 -2.37 -2.60 15.22
N GLN A 204 -1.34 -1.76 15.24
CA GLN A 204 -0.75 -1.24 16.48
C GLN A 204 -1.72 -0.38 17.30
N ASP A 205 -2.78 0.17 16.66
CA ASP A 205 -3.93 0.77 17.34
C ASP A 205 -5.21 -0.08 17.10
N PRO A 206 -5.51 -1.06 17.96
CA PRO A 206 -6.69 -1.90 17.83
C PRO A 206 -8.02 -1.13 17.92
N HIS A 207 -8.05 0.01 18.62
CA HIS A 207 -9.27 0.84 18.73
C HIS A 207 -9.60 1.51 17.40
N LEU A 208 -8.60 2.11 16.76
CA LEU A 208 -8.74 2.70 15.43
C LEU A 208 -9.26 1.67 14.42
N ILE A 209 -8.60 0.50 14.37
CA ILE A 209 -8.96 -0.53 13.39
C ILE A 209 -10.35 -1.11 13.65
N ARG A 210 -10.70 -1.45 14.88
CA ARG A 210 -12.06 -1.94 15.19
C ARG A 210 -13.12 -0.94 14.78
N ARG A 211 -12.88 0.36 15.05
CA ARG A 211 -13.80 1.41 14.62
C ARG A 211 -13.94 1.50 13.12
N ALA A 212 -12.82 1.46 12.40
CA ALA A 212 -12.80 1.52 10.93
C ALA A 212 -13.57 0.35 10.29
N VAL A 213 -13.30 -0.90 10.73
CA VAL A 213 -13.97 -2.07 10.17
C VAL A 213 -15.46 -2.12 10.52
N GLN A 214 -15.85 -1.66 11.71
CA GLN A 214 -17.26 -1.53 12.09
C GLN A 214 -17.99 -0.54 11.19
N LEU A 215 -17.44 0.68 11.00
CA LEU A 215 -18.02 1.68 10.12
C LEU A 215 -18.10 1.21 8.67
N ALA A 216 -17.08 0.49 8.19
CA ALA A 216 -17.09 -0.09 6.85
C ALA A 216 -18.19 -1.15 6.69
N LYS A 217 -18.35 -2.07 7.66
CA LYS A 217 -19.41 -3.08 7.63
C LYS A 217 -20.81 -2.45 7.77
N GLU A 218 -20.98 -1.44 8.61
CA GLU A 218 -22.25 -0.67 8.71
C GLU A 218 -22.61 0.01 7.39
N ALA A 219 -21.62 0.50 6.64
CA ALA A 219 -21.79 1.07 5.30
C ALA A 219 -21.92 0.01 4.18
N GLY A 220 -21.79 -1.28 4.50
CA GLY A 220 -21.91 -2.40 3.56
C GLY A 220 -20.67 -2.65 2.70
N LEU A 221 -19.51 -2.16 3.11
CA LEU A 221 -18.25 -2.35 2.39
C LEU A 221 -17.68 -3.76 2.61
N ARG A 222 -17.04 -4.30 1.58
CA ARG A 222 -16.06 -5.37 1.75
C ARG A 222 -14.77 -4.79 2.31
N ILE A 223 -13.98 -5.62 3.00
CA ILE A 223 -12.75 -5.18 3.63
C ILE A 223 -11.58 -6.03 3.14
N SER A 224 -10.55 -5.38 2.64
CA SER A 224 -9.27 -6.01 2.31
C SER A 224 -8.17 -5.50 3.24
N LEU A 225 -7.28 -6.41 3.65
CA LEU A 225 -6.15 -6.16 4.53
C LEU A 225 -4.86 -6.62 3.83
N ASP A 226 -3.86 -5.74 3.70
CA ASP A 226 -2.48 -6.15 3.46
C ASP A 226 -1.78 -6.33 4.81
N MET A 227 -1.17 -7.49 5.03
CA MET A 227 -0.64 -7.88 6.34
C MET A 227 0.67 -7.16 6.72
N ALA A 228 1.19 -6.31 5.85
CA ALA A 228 2.27 -5.34 6.03
C ALA A 228 3.67 -5.91 6.32
N SER A 229 3.91 -6.57 7.44
CA SER A 229 5.20 -7.18 7.74
C SER A 229 5.10 -8.30 8.77
N TYR A 230 6.02 -9.27 8.67
CA TYR A 230 6.08 -10.42 9.58
C TYR A 230 6.32 -10.03 11.05
N ASN A 231 7.04 -8.94 11.30
CA ASN A 231 7.28 -8.45 12.67
C ASN A 231 5.99 -7.94 13.30
N VAL A 232 5.25 -7.10 12.57
CA VAL A 232 3.96 -6.55 13.04
C VAL A 232 2.97 -7.68 13.31
N ILE A 233 2.95 -8.72 12.48
CA ILE A 233 2.09 -9.89 12.67
C ILE A 233 2.46 -10.64 13.95
N ARG A 234 3.75 -10.90 14.19
CA ARG A 234 4.21 -11.61 15.39
C ARG A 234 3.87 -10.87 16.68
N GLU A 235 4.04 -9.55 16.67
CA GLU A 235 3.75 -8.70 17.83
C GLU A 235 2.25 -8.56 18.12
N ASN A 236 1.39 -8.71 17.10
CA ASN A 236 -0.06 -8.48 17.20
C ASN A 236 -0.88 -9.70 16.72
N HIS A 237 -0.34 -10.90 16.83
CA HIS A 237 -0.90 -12.12 16.23
C HIS A 237 -2.36 -12.36 16.59
N ASP A 238 -2.71 -12.27 17.87
CA ASP A 238 -4.07 -12.53 18.35
C ASP A 238 -5.08 -11.52 17.78
N PHE A 239 -4.65 -10.26 17.64
CA PHE A 239 -5.51 -9.24 17.05
C PHE A 239 -5.67 -9.42 15.53
N PHE A 240 -4.61 -9.85 14.81
CA PHE A 240 -4.76 -10.25 13.41
C PHE A 240 -5.74 -11.39 13.22
N GLN A 241 -5.72 -12.40 14.11
CA GLN A 241 -6.68 -13.50 14.07
C GLN A 241 -8.11 -13.04 14.29
N GLU A 242 -8.36 -12.21 15.33
CA GLU A 242 -9.66 -11.59 15.56
C GLU A 242 -10.14 -10.83 14.33
N LEU A 243 -9.28 -9.94 13.80
CA LEU A 243 -9.60 -9.06 12.69
C LEU A 243 -9.95 -9.83 11.42
N ILE A 244 -9.11 -10.83 11.05
CA ILE A 244 -9.30 -11.61 9.84
C ILE A 244 -10.57 -12.43 9.91
N ARG A 245 -10.85 -13.09 11.04
CA ARG A 245 -12.02 -13.96 11.19
C ARG A 245 -13.34 -13.20 11.23
N GLU A 246 -13.34 -12.03 11.83
CA GLU A 246 -14.60 -11.30 12.07
C GLU A 246 -14.93 -10.28 10.98
N TYR A 247 -13.92 -9.72 10.31
CA TYR A 247 -14.15 -8.54 9.46
C TYR A 247 -13.56 -8.63 8.05
N ILE A 248 -12.44 -9.34 7.85
CA ILE A 248 -11.72 -9.29 6.58
C ILE A 248 -12.32 -10.22 5.54
N ASP A 249 -12.62 -9.68 4.38
CA ASP A 249 -13.08 -10.46 3.23
C ASP A 249 -11.91 -10.89 2.34
N ILE A 250 -10.83 -10.07 2.26
CA ILE A 250 -9.66 -10.36 1.41
C ILE A 250 -8.38 -10.11 2.20
N ALA A 251 -7.53 -11.11 2.35
CA ALA A 251 -6.22 -10.97 3.00
C ALA A 251 -5.08 -11.09 1.97
N PHE A 252 -4.18 -10.11 1.97
CA PHE A 252 -2.94 -10.13 1.21
C PHE A 252 -1.75 -10.34 2.14
N ALA A 253 -0.92 -11.32 1.84
CA ALA A 253 0.34 -11.58 2.54
C ALA A 253 1.46 -11.88 1.53
N ASN A 254 2.70 -11.63 1.90
CA ASN A 254 3.84 -12.29 1.25
C ASN A 254 4.17 -13.63 1.95
N GLU A 255 5.18 -14.36 1.50
CA GLU A 255 5.56 -15.66 2.05
C GLU A 255 5.94 -15.56 3.54
N GLU A 256 6.71 -14.54 3.94
CA GLU A 256 7.16 -14.33 5.32
C GLU A 256 6.00 -13.93 6.24
N GLU A 257 5.11 -13.08 5.76
CA GLU A 257 3.90 -12.65 6.45
C GLU A 257 2.94 -13.84 6.66
N ALA A 258 2.71 -14.61 5.60
CA ALA A 258 1.88 -15.81 5.63
C ALA A 258 2.43 -16.86 6.61
N TYR A 259 3.75 -17.05 6.61
CA TYR A 259 4.43 -17.92 7.57
C TYR A 259 4.32 -17.41 9.00
N ALA A 260 4.53 -16.10 9.23
CA ALA A 260 4.44 -15.50 10.55
C ALA A 260 3.04 -15.64 11.17
N TYR A 261 2.01 -15.60 10.32
CA TYR A 261 0.63 -15.75 10.75
C TYR A 261 0.21 -17.20 10.97
N THR A 262 0.58 -18.11 10.06
CA THR A 262 0.05 -19.49 10.04
C THR A 262 1.03 -20.54 10.58
N GLY A 263 2.34 -20.24 10.59
CA GLY A 263 3.41 -21.22 10.85
C GLY A 263 3.67 -22.18 9.68
N HIS A 264 3.08 -21.93 8.51
CA HIS A 264 3.14 -22.81 7.34
C HIS A 264 3.65 -22.10 6.08
N GLU A 265 4.17 -22.90 5.13
CA GLU A 265 4.61 -22.40 3.83
C GLU A 265 3.42 -21.88 2.99
N ALA A 266 3.70 -21.09 1.97
CA ALA A 266 2.74 -20.29 1.21
C ALA A 266 1.46 -21.04 0.80
N LYS A 267 1.57 -22.29 0.35
CA LYS A 267 0.42 -23.08 -0.10
C LYS A 267 -0.52 -23.47 1.05
N GLU A 268 0.04 -23.98 2.12
CA GLU A 268 -0.73 -24.36 3.31
C GLU A 268 -1.25 -23.10 4.02
N ALA A 269 -0.43 -22.04 4.05
CA ALA A 269 -0.82 -20.75 4.60
C ALA A 269 -2.04 -20.15 3.87
N ALA A 270 -2.07 -20.20 2.53
CA ALA A 270 -3.23 -19.75 1.75
C ALA A 270 -4.48 -20.56 2.11
N ALA A 271 -4.35 -21.90 2.30
CA ALA A 271 -5.47 -22.75 2.68
C ALA A 271 -5.97 -22.48 4.11
N ILE A 272 -5.09 -22.12 5.03
CA ILE A 272 -5.46 -21.73 6.40
C ILE A 272 -6.19 -20.39 6.38
N LEU A 273 -5.59 -19.37 5.74
CA LEU A 273 -6.17 -18.03 5.62
C LEU A 273 -7.55 -18.05 4.95
N SER A 274 -7.74 -18.88 3.90
CA SER A 274 -9.02 -18.97 3.18
C SER A 274 -10.16 -19.63 3.97
N ARG A 275 -9.87 -20.20 5.13
CA ARG A 275 -10.88 -20.66 6.10
C ARG A 275 -11.33 -19.56 7.05
N GLU A 276 -10.55 -18.49 7.12
CA GLU A 276 -10.76 -17.37 8.04
C GLU A 276 -11.24 -16.09 7.31
N CYS A 277 -11.04 -16.00 5.97
CA CYS A 277 -11.56 -14.92 5.13
C CYS A 277 -12.07 -15.49 3.79
N ASP A 278 -12.78 -14.69 3.00
CA ASP A 278 -13.34 -15.13 1.72
C ASP A 278 -12.26 -15.44 0.69
N ILE A 279 -11.23 -14.58 0.60
CA ILE A 279 -10.14 -14.71 -0.38
C ILE A 279 -8.80 -14.50 0.32
N ALA A 280 -7.95 -15.50 0.23
CA ALA A 280 -6.55 -15.42 0.66
C ALA A 280 -5.62 -15.29 -0.55
N VAL A 281 -4.67 -14.36 -0.48
CA VAL A 281 -3.68 -14.10 -1.52
C VAL A 281 -2.29 -14.12 -0.91
N VAL A 282 -1.46 -15.09 -1.29
CA VAL A 282 -0.05 -15.15 -0.87
C VAL A 282 0.85 -14.80 -2.04
N LYS A 283 1.57 -13.69 -1.91
CA LYS A 283 2.53 -13.15 -2.89
C LYS A 283 3.86 -13.90 -2.75
N CYS A 284 4.33 -14.61 -3.78
CA CYS A 284 5.55 -15.43 -3.76
C CYS A 284 6.66 -14.84 -4.63
N GLY A 285 6.79 -13.52 -4.65
CA GLY A 285 7.84 -12.81 -5.37
C GLY A 285 7.98 -13.23 -6.83
N SER A 286 9.18 -13.67 -7.24
CA SER A 286 9.45 -14.11 -8.60
C SER A 286 8.74 -15.42 -9.00
N HIS A 287 8.17 -16.14 -8.04
CA HIS A 287 7.39 -17.36 -8.29
C HIS A 287 5.91 -17.07 -8.61
N GLY A 288 5.48 -15.81 -8.36
CA GLY A 288 4.11 -15.40 -8.65
C GLY A 288 3.27 -15.25 -7.39
N SER A 289 2.10 -15.89 -7.35
CA SER A 289 1.23 -15.87 -6.18
C SER A 289 0.29 -17.06 -6.13
N ILE A 290 -0.22 -17.30 -4.95
CA ILE A 290 -1.23 -18.31 -4.64
C ILE A 290 -2.50 -17.57 -4.24
N ILE A 291 -3.63 -17.94 -4.84
CA ILE A 291 -4.94 -17.40 -4.51
C ILE A 291 -5.84 -18.56 -4.13
N GLN A 292 -6.53 -18.44 -3.01
CA GLN A 292 -7.49 -19.42 -2.55
C GLN A 292 -8.78 -18.75 -2.09
N GLN A 293 -9.91 -19.32 -2.53
CA GLN A 293 -11.27 -18.94 -2.14
C GLN A 293 -12.07 -20.20 -1.88
N GLY A 294 -12.30 -20.55 -0.61
CA GLY A 294 -12.88 -21.85 -0.25
C GLY A 294 -12.09 -22.99 -0.86
N ASP A 295 -12.76 -23.86 -1.65
CA ASP A 295 -12.12 -24.99 -2.34
C ASP A 295 -11.41 -24.59 -3.66
N TYR A 296 -11.62 -23.37 -4.15
CA TYR A 296 -10.97 -22.89 -5.36
C TYR A 296 -9.53 -22.48 -5.05
N TYR A 297 -8.59 -23.09 -5.72
CA TYR A 297 -7.15 -22.85 -5.60
C TYR A 297 -6.55 -22.56 -6.97
N THR A 298 -5.71 -21.54 -7.05
CA THR A 298 -4.94 -21.24 -8.26
C THR A 298 -3.55 -20.72 -7.94
N GLU A 299 -2.57 -21.19 -8.70
CA GLU A 299 -1.22 -20.62 -8.71
C GLU A 299 -1.04 -19.79 -9.95
N VAL A 300 -0.47 -18.64 -9.74
CA VAL A 300 -0.26 -17.72 -10.83
C VAL A 300 1.20 -17.34 -10.95
N LYS A 301 1.79 -17.67 -12.10
CA LYS A 301 3.22 -17.45 -12.37
C LYS A 301 3.54 -15.97 -12.55
N ALA A 302 4.66 -15.54 -12.00
CA ALA A 302 5.18 -14.20 -12.25
C ALA A 302 5.55 -14.03 -13.74
N THR A 303 5.36 -12.81 -14.25
CA THR A 303 5.92 -12.43 -15.54
C THR A 303 7.41 -12.12 -15.35
N LYS A 304 8.25 -12.60 -16.26
CA LYS A 304 9.69 -12.28 -16.22
C LYS A 304 9.89 -10.78 -16.42
N ALA A 305 10.51 -10.14 -15.44
CA ALA A 305 10.85 -8.73 -15.46
C ALA A 305 12.28 -8.53 -14.98
N LYS A 306 12.94 -7.46 -15.45
CA LYS A 306 14.18 -6.98 -14.83
C LYS A 306 13.77 -6.09 -13.66
N CYS A 307 13.94 -6.58 -12.44
CA CYS A 307 13.69 -5.77 -11.24
C CYS A 307 14.73 -4.64 -11.18
N ILE A 308 14.26 -3.41 -11.13
CA ILE A 308 15.07 -2.21 -10.88
C ILE A 308 14.84 -1.75 -9.44
N ASP A 309 13.58 -1.85 -8.99
CA ASP A 309 13.12 -1.47 -7.67
C ASP A 309 11.87 -2.29 -7.33
N SER A 310 11.83 -2.86 -6.14
CA SER A 310 10.70 -3.67 -5.66
C SER A 310 9.80 -2.93 -4.66
N THR A 311 10.13 -1.69 -4.31
CA THR A 311 9.32 -0.88 -3.38
C THR A 311 7.90 -0.70 -3.93
N GLY A 312 6.89 -0.97 -3.12
CA GLY A 312 5.49 -0.86 -3.54
C GLY A 312 5.01 -1.97 -4.52
N ALA A 313 5.85 -2.98 -4.83
CA ALA A 313 5.43 -4.07 -5.72
C ALA A 313 4.22 -4.85 -5.15
N GLY A 314 4.20 -5.07 -3.83
CA GLY A 314 3.07 -5.67 -3.12
C GLY A 314 1.80 -4.83 -3.23
N ASP A 315 1.94 -3.52 -3.05
CA ASP A 315 0.83 -2.56 -3.13
C ASP A 315 0.21 -2.53 -4.53
N LEU A 316 1.07 -2.53 -5.56
CA LEU A 316 0.62 -2.55 -6.96
C LEU A 316 0.03 -3.91 -7.36
N TYR A 317 0.52 -5.00 -6.77
CA TYR A 317 -0.11 -6.30 -6.91
C TYR A 317 -1.54 -6.27 -6.35
N ALA A 318 -1.72 -5.77 -5.12
CA ALA A 318 -3.04 -5.61 -4.50
C ALA A 318 -3.95 -4.72 -5.36
N ALA A 319 -3.44 -3.60 -5.90
CA ALA A 319 -4.19 -2.75 -6.81
C ALA A 319 -4.67 -3.50 -8.06
N GLY A 320 -3.79 -4.27 -8.70
CA GLY A 320 -4.15 -5.09 -9.87
C GLY A 320 -5.20 -6.15 -9.54
N PHE A 321 -5.08 -6.79 -8.37
CA PHE A 321 -6.03 -7.77 -7.89
C PHE A 321 -7.41 -7.15 -7.65
N LEU A 322 -7.48 -6.06 -6.91
CA LEU A 322 -8.75 -5.36 -6.61
C LEU A 322 -9.39 -4.78 -7.88
N TYR A 323 -8.58 -4.28 -8.82
CA TYR A 323 -9.08 -3.84 -10.12
C TYR A 323 -9.78 -4.98 -10.86
N ALA A 324 -9.14 -6.13 -10.93
CA ALA A 324 -9.69 -7.26 -11.65
C ALA A 324 -10.95 -7.80 -10.93
N LEU A 325 -10.99 -7.77 -9.60
CA LEU A 325 -12.19 -8.07 -8.83
C LEU A 325 -13.33 -7.11 -9.18
N SER A 326 -13.03 -5.81 -9.33
CA SER A 326 -14.00 -4.78 -9.75
C SER A 326 -14.59 -5.02 -11.14
N MET A 327 -13.85 -5.71 -12.00
CA MET A 327 -14.26 -6.07 -13.35
C MET A 327 -14.98 -7.43 -13.41
N ASN A 328 -15.25 -8.07 -12.25
CA ASN A 328 -15.80 -9.42 -12.14
C ASN A 328 -15.04 -10.43 -13.01
N LEU A 329 -13.72 -10.31 -13.08
CA LEU A 329 -12.89 -11.30 -13.76
C LEU A 329 -12.80 -12.56 -12.88
N PRO A 330 -12.66 -13.77 -13.46
CA PRO A 330 -12.45 -14.97 -12.65
C PRO A 330 -11.07 -14.94 -11.97
N LEU A 331 -10.98 -15.50 -10.78
CA LEU A 331 -9.75 -15.66 -10.02
C LEU A 331 -8.77 -16.62 -10.71
#